data_15ca37bcc341d4421a7f3a1325122b03
#
_entry.id   15ca37bcc341d4421a7f3a1325122b03
#
_cell.length_a   1.000
_cell.length_b   1.000
_cell.length_c   1.000
_cell.angle_alpha   90.00
_cell.angle_beta   90.00
_cell.angle_gamma   90.00
#
_symmetry.space_group_name_H-M   'P 1'
#
loop_
_entity.id
_entity.type
_entity.pdbx_description
1 polymer ?
#
loop_
_entity_poly.entity_id
_entity_poly.type
_entity_poly.pdbx_seq_one_letter_code
_entity_poly.pdbx_strand_id
1 'polypeptide(L)'
;NSENPEKYYLANRNISSWVFFFAATAATFAGLTVISQTSLIFHDGFQYVGTAFIAITVPLGSIFFFKRQWMLSKKFGYITPGEMYYDYYKSDSIRIISVIVTFFIAIPLLAVFFGATGYLVSTLSEGYVSRELGMWVISTIVLFYVTRGGFKSIASVGVVQSWLYFL
;
A
#
# COMPACT_ATOMS: atom_id res chain seq x y z
N ASN A 1 -11.18 17.82 10.91
CA ASN A 1 -11.65 18.17 9.55
C ASN A 1 -11.58 16.98 8.58
N SER A 2 -12.10 15.86 9.03
CA SER A 2 -12.26 14.61 8.26
C SER A 2 -13.65 14.52 7.57
N GLU A 3 -14.32 15.62 7.38
CA GLU A 3 -15.73 15.66 6.94
C GLU A 3 -15.93 15.43 5.43
N ASN A 4 -14.87 15.45 4.63
CA ASN A 4 -14.98 15.17 3.21
C ASN A 4 -14.21 13.88 2.85
N PRO A 5 -14.91 12.78 2.50
CA PRO A 5 -14.30 11.52 2.13
C PRO A 5 -13.30 11.65 0.97
N GLU A 6 -13.60 12.49 -0.02
CA GLU A 6 -12.71 12.70 -1.15
C GLU A 6 -11.38 13.34 -0.73
N LYS A 7 -11.41 14.25 0.24
CA LYS A 7 -10.20 14.85 0.81
C LYS A 7 -9.37 13.83 1.57
N TYR A 8 -10.02 12.98 2.34
CA TYR A 8 -9.34 11.99 3.18
C TYR A 8 -8.75 10.85 2.35
N TYR A 9 -9.52 10.23 1.47
CA TYR A 9 -9.09 9.06 0.70
C TYR A 9 -8.34 9.38 -0.59
N LEU A 10 -8.61 10.53 -1.22
CA LEU A 10 -8.04 10.90 -2.52
C LEU A 10 -7.24 12.20 -2.50
N ALA A 11 -7.06 12.84 -1.33
CA ALA A 11 -6.43 14.16 -1.19
C ALA A 11 -7.01 15.21 -2.17
N ASN A 12 -8.33 15.19 -2.38
CA ASN A 12 -9.05 15.99 -3.38
C ASN A 12 -8.53 15.81 -4.81
N ARG A 13 -7.92 14.68 -5.14
CA ARG A 13 -7.27 14.39 -6.44
C ARG A 13 -6.20 15.43 -6.83
N ASN A 14 -5.60 16.10 -5.86
CA ASN A 14 -4.73 17.25 -6.06
C ASN A 14 -3.29 16.96 -5.56
N ILE A 15 -2.79 15.77 -5.94
CA ILE A 15 -1.41 15.36 -5.66
C ILE A 15 -0.60 15.57 -6.94
N SER A 16 0.57 16.22 -6.81
CA SER A 16 1.47 16.41 -7.95
C SER A 16 2.01 15.07 -8.45
N SER A 17 2.28 14.98 -9.74
CA SER A 17 2.79 13.76 -10.37
C SER A 17 4.10 13.28 -9.73
N TRP A 18 4.96 14.19 -9.29
CA TRP A 18 6.20 13.87 -8.59
C TRP A 18 5.96 13.23 -7.22
N VAL A 19 5.07 13.81 -6.42
CA VAL A 19 4.71 13.24 -5.11
C VAL A 19 4.07 11.85 -5.29
N PHE A 20 3.21 11.69 -6.30
CA PHE A 20 2.62 10.40 -6.61
C PHE A 20 3.68 9.38 -7.06
N PHE A 21 4.61 9.78 -7.91
CA PHE A 21 5.71 8.91 -8.36
C PHE A 21 6.55 8.40 -7.19
N PHE A 22 7.01 9.28 -6.31
CA PHE A 22 7.79 8.88 -5.14
C PHE A 22 6.98 8.04 -4.15
N ALA A 23 5.72 8.39 -3.89
CA ALA A 23 4.86 7.60 -3.01
C ALA A 23 4.59 6.20 -3.57
N ALA A 24 4.37 6.07 -4.88
CA ALA A 24 4.21 4.77 -5.55
C ALA A 24 5.51 3.95 -5.52
N THR A 25 6.66 4.60 -5.70
CA THR A 25 7.98 3.96 -5.57
C THR A 25 8.17 3.41 -4.15
N ALA A 26 7.87 4.18 -3.11
CA ALA A 26 7.96 3.72 -1.73
C ALA A 26 7.05 2.51 -1.45
N ALA A 27 5.84 2.51 -1.99
CA ALA A 27 4.91 1.40 -1.85
C ALA A 27 5.40 0.13 -2.54
N THR A 28 6.10 0.27 -3.67
CA THR A 28 6.65 -0.87 -4.44
C THR A 28 7.90 -1.45 -3.79
N PHE A 29 8.79 -0.60 -3.31
CA PHE A 29 10.03 -0.98 -2.62
C PHE A 29 9.85 -1.10 -1.11
N ALA A 30 8.69 -1.56 -0.66
CA ALA A 30 8.46 -1.85 0.76
C ALA A 30 9.48 -2.87 1.28
N GLY A 31 9.78 -2.82 2.57
CA GLY A 31 10.77 -3.70 3.22
C GLY A 31 10.53 -5.19 2.96
N LEU A 32 9.27 -5.60 2.77
CA LEU A 32 8.92 -6.95 2.35
C LEU A 32 9.55 -7.30 0.98
N THR A 33 9.51 -6.39 0.02
CA THR A 33 10.06 -6.64 -1.33
C THR A 33 11.58 -6.71 -1.29
N VAL A 34 12.23 -5.77 -0.63
CA VAL A 34 13.70 -5.69 -0.60
C VAL A 34 14.29 -6.81 0.25
N ILE A 35 13.80 -7.01 1.47
CA ILE A 35 14.39 -7.97 2.42
C ILE A 35 13.97 -9.40 2.09
N SER A 36 12.67 -9.63 1.84
CA SER A 36 12.16 -10.98 1.60
C SER A 36 12.63 -11.54 0.26
N GLN A 37 12.65 -10.74 -0.79
CA GLN A 37 13.12 -11.18 -2.10
C GLN A 37 14.61 -11.53 -2.05
N THR A 38 15.43 -10.70 -1.42
CA THR A 38 16.85 -10.97 -1.25
C THR A 38 17.10 -12.25 -0.45
N SER A 39 16.35 -12.44 0.65
CA SER A 39 16.45 -13.64 1.47
C SER A 39 16.02 -14.89 0.71
N LEU A 40 14.92 -14.84 -0.04
CA LEU A 40 14.44 -15.97 -0.83
C LEU A 40 15.42 -16.36 -1.94
N ILE A 41 16.00 -15.37 -2.64
CA ILE A 41 17.02 -15.63 -3.66
C ILE A 41 18.27 -16.24 -3.04
N PHE A 42 18.66 -15.81 -1.85
CA PHE A 42 19.81 -16.35 -1.13
C PHE A 42 19.58 -17.81 -0.69
N HIS A 43 18.40 -18.15 -0.17
CA HIS A 43 18.08 -19.49 0.32
C HIS A 43 17.72 -20.49 -0.78
N ASP A 44 16.88 -20.08 -1.73
CA ASP A 44 16.25 -20.97 -2.69
C ASP A 44 16.81 -20.82 -4.11
N GLY A 45 17.74 -19.90 -4.29
CA GLY A 45 18.49 -19.72 -5.53
C GLY A 45 17.73 -19.00 -6.64
N PHE A 46 18.23 -19.16 -7.86
CA PHE A 46 17.84 -18.40 -9.03
C PHE A 46 16.36 -18.58 -9.47
N GLN A 47 15.68 -19.62 -9.00
CA GLN A 47 14.26 -19.84 -9.31
C GLN A 47 13.35 -18.68 -8.89
N TYR A 48 13.72 -17.96 -7.83
CA TYR A 48 12.97 -16.79 -7.35
C TYR A 48 13.19 -15.52 -8.18
N VAL A 49 14.16 -15.48 -9.07
CA VAL A 49 14.36 -14.34 -9.98
C VAL A 49 13.14 -14.15 -10.90
N GLY A 50 12.35 -15.23 -11.15
CA GLY A 50 11.10 -15.16 -11.89
C GLY A 50 10.08 -14.17 -11.28
N THR A 51 10.15 -13.89 -9.98
CA THR A 51 9.31 -12.88 -9.34
C THR A 51 9.57 -11.45 -9.86
N ALA A 52 10.75 -11.20 -10.47
CA ALA A 52 11.04 -9.93 -11.13
C ALA A 52 10.08 -9.63 -12.30
N PHE A 53 9.41 -10.64 -12.87
CA PHE A 53 8.36 -10.43 -13.87
C PHE A 53 7.17 -9.61 -13.32
N ILE A 54 6.97 -9.55 -12.02
CA ILE A 54 6.00 -8.65 -11.37
C ILE A 54 6.29 -7.19 -11.74
N ALA A 55 7.56 -6.81 -11.86
CA ALA A 55 7.97 -5.47 -12.27
C ALA A 55 7.50 -5.08 -13.70
N ILE A 56 7.21 -6.07 -14.53
CA ILE A 56 6.67 -5.86 -15.89
C ILE A 56 5.15 -5.98 -15.89
N THR A 57 4.59 -6.96 -15.19
CA THR A 57 3.14 -7.23 -15.20
C THR A 57 2.33 -6.13 -14.53
N VAL A 58 2.83 -5.51 -13.46
CA VAL A 58 2.12 -4.41 -12.78
C VAL A 58 1.99 -3.17 -13.66
N PRO A 59 3.04 -2.64 -14.32
CA PRO A 59 2.90 -1.54 -15.26
C PRO A 59 1.98 -1.85 -16.45
N LEU A 60 2.05 -3.05 -17.02
CA LEU A 60 1.15 -3.47 -18.10
C LEU A 60 -0.30 -3.51 -17.62
N GLY A 61 -0.57 -4.09 -16.46
CA GLY A 61 -1.89 -4.08 -15.84
C GLY A 61 -2.41 -2.66 -15.60
N SER A 62 -1.52 -1.74 -15.21
CA SER A 62 -1.86 -0.33 -15.01
C SER A 62 -2.34 0.34 -16.30
N ILE A 63 -1.68 0.08 -17.42
CA ILE A 63 -2.04 0.67 -18.71
C ILE A 63 -3.39 0.13 -19.19
N PHE A 64 -3.63 -1.19 -19.08
CA PHE A 64 -4.83 -1.83 -19.62
C PHE A 64 -6.06 -1.67 -18.73
N PHE A 65 -5.89 -1.75 -17.40
CA PHE A 65 -7.02 -1.80 -16.47
C PHE A 65 -7.15 -0.53 -15.64
N PHE A 66 -6.09 -0.05 -14.99
CA PHE A 66 -6.20 1.06 -14.03
C PHE A 66 -6.46 2.39 -14.72
N LYS A 67 -5.98 2.61 -15.94
CA LYS A 67 -6.33 3.79 -16.72
C LYS A 67 -7.83 3.88 -16.97
N ARG A 68 -8.48 2.77 -17.28
CA ARG A 68 -9.94 2.73 -17.50
C ARG A 68 -10.70 2.99 -16.21
N GLN A 69 -10.28 2.37 -15.10
CA GLN A 69 -10.87 2.60 -13.79
C GLN A 69 -10.71 4.06 -13.35
N TRP A 70 -9.54 4.64 -13.56
CA TRP A 70 -9.30 6.06 -13.27
C TRP A 70 -10.22 6.99 -14.07
N MET A 71 -10.40 6.75 -15.38
CA MET A 71 -11.30 7.53 -16.21
C MET A 71 -12.75 7.44 -15.72
N LEU A 72 -13.22 6.25 -15.37
CA LEU A 72 -14.56 6.03 -14.81
C LEU A 72 -14.72 6.74 -13.46
N SER A 73 -13.76 6.56 -12.56
CA SER A 73 -13.76 7.22 -11.26
C SER A 73 -13.77 8.75 -11.39
N LYS A 74 -13.01 9.31 -12.34
CA LYS A 74 -13.01 10.75 -12.59
C LYS A 74 -14.33 11.25 -13.18
N LYS A 75 -14.94 10.47 -14.06
CA LYS A 75 -16.20 10.83 -14.73
C LYS A 75 -17.40 10.78 -13.79
N PHE A 76 -17.49 9.74 -12.97
CA PHE A 76 -18.65 9.47 -12.11
C PHE A 76 -18.43 9.84 -10.64
N GLY A 77 -17.22 10.27 -10.26
CA GLY A 77 -16.92 10.70 -8.90
C GLY A 77 -16.69 9.55 -7.90
N TYR A 78 -16.47 8.31 -8.35
CA TYR A 78 -16.26 7.18 -7.45
C TYR A 78 -15.03 7.37 -6.56
N ILE A 79 -15.19 7.09 -5.27
CA ILE A 79 -14.11 7.13 -4.27
C ILE A 79 -13.55 5.73 -4.04
N THR A 80 -14.43 4.72 -4.05
CA THR A 80 -14.07 3.32 -3.79
C THR A 80 -14.40 2.41 -4.97
N PRO A 81 -13.66 1.31 -5.16
CA PRO A 81 -14.04 0.30 -6.15
C PRO A 81 -15.45 -0.28 -5.94
N GLY A 82 -15.88 -0.38 -4.67
CA GLY A 82 -17.22 -0.87 -4.35
C GLY A 82 -18.35 0.00 -4.89
N GLU A 83 -18.16 1.33 -4.95
CA GLU A 83 -19.12 2.24 -5.58
C GLU A 83 -19.23 2.01 -7.09
N MET A 84 -18.09 1.79 -7.75
CA MET A 84 -18.06 1.47 -9.18
C MET A 84 -18.77 0.15 -9.47
N TYR A 85 -18.55 -0.87 -8.66
CA TYR A 85 -19.24 -2.16 -8.83
C TYR A 85 -20.74 -2.05 -8.56
N TYR A 86 -21.13 -1.30 -7.52
CA TYR A 86 -22.54 -1.04 -7.25
C TYR A 86 -23.22 -0.36 -8.43
N ASP A 87 -22.60 0.67 -8.99
CA ASP A 87 -23.20 1.41 -10.11
C ASP A 87 -23.31 0.58 -11.39
N TYR A 88 -22.32 -0.28 -11.64
CA TYR A 88 -22.32 -1.16 -12.81
C TYR A 88 -23.34 -2.31 -12.69
N TYR A 89 -23.36 -3.01 -11.56
CA TYR A 89 -24.19 -4.19 -11.36
C TYR A 89 -25.55 -3.88 -10.71
N LYS A 90 -25.76 -2.67 -10.23
CA LYS A 90 -26.98 -2.23 -9.50
C LYS A 90 -27.33 -3.16 -8.33
N SER A 91 -26.32 -3.66 -7.61
CA SER A 91 -26.47 -4.65 -6.55
C SER A 91 -25.63 -4.30 -5.33
N ASP A 92 -26.32 -4.13 -4.19
CA ASP A 92 -25.65 -3.92 -2.89
C ASP A 92 -24.85 -5.14 -2.45
N SER A 93 -25.30 -6.34 -2.80
CA SER A 93 -24.58 -7.57 -2.47
C SER A 93 -23.17 -7.59 -3.04
N ILE A 94 -22.97 -7.14 -4.28
CA ILE A 94 -21.66 -7.08 -4.92
C ILE A 94 -20.77 -6.03 -4.22
N ARG A 95 -21.33 -4.90 -3.82
CA ARG A 95 -20.62 -3.91 -3.03
C ARG A 95 -20.13 -4.49 -1.71
N ILE A 96 -20.99 -5.18 -0.96
CA ILE A 96 -20.65 -5.82 0.31
C ILE A 96 -19.58 -6.89 0.11
N ILE A 97 -19.72 -7.76 -0.89
CA ILE A 97 -18.73 -8.79 -1.21
C ILE A 97 -17.37 -8.15 -1.52
N SER A 98 -17.32 -7.06 -2.29
CA SER A 98 -16.06 -6.37 -2.60
C SER A 98 -15.37 -5.84 -1.34
N VAL A 99 -16.11 -5.34 -0.37
CA VAL A 99 -15.57 -4.88 0.92
C VAL A 99 -15.02 -6.07 1.72
N ILE A 100 -15.78 -7.15 1.82
CA ILE A 100 -15.35 -8.38 2.53
C ILE A 100 -14.05 -8.94 1.92
N VAL A 101 -13.99 -9.09 0.61
CA VAL A 101 -12.79 -9.55 -0.10
C VAL A 101 -11.60 -8.64 0.18
N THR A 102 -11.81 -7.32 0.15
CA THR A 102 -10.75 -6.35 0.48
C THR A 102 -10.22 -6.56 1.90
N PHE A 103 -11.08 -6.78 2.89
CA PHE A 103 -10.65 -7.08 4.26
C PHE A 103 -9.86 -8.38 4.36
N PHE A 104 -10.32 -9.44 3.71
CA PHE A 104 -9.62 -10.73 3.70
C PHE A 104 -8.22 -10.65 3.09
N ILE A 105 -7.99 -9.74 2.15
CA ILE A 105 -6.67 -9.52 1.55
C ILE A 105 -5.84 -8.56 2.42
N ALA A 106 -6.44 -7.46 2.88
CA ALA A 106 -5.72 -6.41 3.59
C ALA A 106 -5.21 -6.85 4.97
N ILE A 107 -6.00 -7.60 5.74
CA ILE A 107 -5.61 -8.00 7.11
C ILE A 107 -4.36 -8.89 7.11
N PRO A 108 -4.26 -9.99 6.34
CA PRO A 108 -3.04 -10.79 6.28
C PRO A 108 -1.84 -9.99 5.76
N LEU A 109 -2.06 -9.13 4.77
CA LEU A 109 -0.99 -8.30 4.21
C LEU A 109 -0.42 -7.33 5.26
N LEU A 110 -1.28 -6.66 6.02
CA LEU A 110 -0.86 -5.79 7.12
C LEU A 110 -0.12 -6.58 8.21
N ALA A 111 -0.59 -7.77 8.57
CA ALA A 111 0.08 -8.63 9.54
C ALA A 111 1.52 -8.98 9.11
N VAL A 112 1.72 -9.27 7.81
CA VAL A 112 3.06 -9.52 7.25
C VAL A 112 3.93 -8.27 7.32
N PHE A 113 3.43 -7.09 6.95
CA PHE A 113 4.19 -5.85 7.02
C PHE A 113 4.59 -5.47 8.45
N PHE A 114 3.67 -5.54 9.41
CA PHE A 114 3.97 -5.26 10.81
C PHE A 114 4.91 -6.31 11.40
N GLY A 115 4.73 -7.59 11.04
CA GLY A 115 5.64 -8.65 11.44
C GLY A 115 7.07 -8.43 10.96
N ALA A 116 7.24 -8.03 9.70
CA ALA A 116 8.55 -7.72 9.13
C ALA A 116 9.22 -6.52 9.82
N THR A 117 8.46 -5.44 10.08
CA THR A 117 8.99 -4.27 10.78
C THR A 117 9.38 -4.59 12.22
N GLY A 118 8.58 -5.39 12.94
CA GLY A 118 8.92 -5.86 14.29
C GLY A 118 10.20 -6.69 14.31
N TYR A 119 10.39 -7.53 13.31
CA TYR A 119 11.62 -8.33 13.15
C TYR A 119 12.84 -7.43 12.93
N LEU A 120 12.72 -6.41 12.07
CA LEU A 120 13.78 -5.45 11.84
C LEU A 120 14.18 -4.69 13.11
N VAL A 121 13.19 -4.18 13.84
CA VAL A 121 13.45 -3.45 15.10
C VAL A 121 14.15 -4.34 16.11
N SER A 122 13.72 -5.59 16.26
CA SER A 122 14.36 -6.55 17.17
C SER A 122 15.79 -6.86 16.73
N THR A 123 16.04 -7.07 15.46
CA THR A 123 17.39 -7.36 14.94
C THR A 123 18.33 -6.17 15.07
N LEU A 124 17.87 -4.96 14.73
CA LEU A 124 18.68 -3.74 14.83
C LEU A 124 18.98 -3.32 16.26
N SER A 125 18.10 -3.69 17.20
CA SER A 125 18.30 -3.46 18.63
C SER A 125 19.05 -4.59 19.33
N GLU A 126 19.61 -5.55 18.59
CA GLU A 126 20.30 -6.72 19.16
C GLU A 126 19.45 -7.50 20.19
N GLY A 127 18.13 -7.46 20.02
CA GLY A 127 17.17 -8.11 20.91
C GLY A 127 16.74 -7.29 22.12
N TYR A 128 17.27 -6.08 22.34
CA TYR A 128 16.81 -5.22 23.44
C TYR A 128 15.33 -4.84 23.33
N VAL A 129 14.83 -4.69 22.10
CA VAL A 129 13.41 -4.47 21.83
C VAL A 129 12.82 -5.78 21.31
N SER A 130 11.81 -6.31 22.01
CA SER A 130 11.14 -7.51 21.52
C SER A 130 10.40 -7.24 20.21
N ARG A 131 10.25 -8.28 19.38
CA ARG A 131 9.53 -8.21 18.13
C ARG A 131 8.12 -7.63 18.28
N GLU A 132 7.40 -8.09 19.29
CA GLU A 132 6.03 -7.67 19.59
C GLU A 132 5.98 -6.20 19.94
N LEU A 133 6.90 -5.71 20.75
CA LEU A 133 6.97 -4.30 21.12
C LEU A 133 7.29 -3.42 19.90
N GLY A 134 8.21 -3.85 19.04
CA GLY A 134 8.50 -3.19 17.78
C GLY A 134 7.27 -3.10 16.87
N MET A 135 6.50 -4.19 16.72
CA MET A 135 5.26 -4.21 15.95
C MET A 135 4.24 -3.21 16.51
N TRP A 136 4.01 -3.19 17.83
CA TRP A 136 3.05 -2.29 18.47
C TRP A 136 3.43 -0.81 18.31
N VAL A 137 4.70 -0.48 18.52
CA VAL A 137 5.20 0.90 18.38
C VAL A 137 5.00 1.40 16.96
N ILE A 138 5.46 0.65 15.97
CA ILE A 138 5.34 1.06 14.56
C ILE A 138 3.87 1.12 14.12
N SER A 139 3.05 0.12 14.50
CA SER A 139 1.62 0.11 14.17
C SER A 139 0.90 1.33 14.73
N THR A 140 1.22 1.72 15.96
CA THR A 140 0.62 2.89 16.62
C THR A 140 1.01 4.19 15.91
N ILE A 141 2.29 4.34 15.52
CA ILE A 141 2.76 5.49 14.75
C ILE A 141 2.03 5.58 13.40
N VAL A 142 1.95 4.45 12.69
CA VAL A 142 1.26 4.38 11.39
C VAL A 142 -0.21 4.75 11.55
N LEU A 143 -0.90 4.15 12.51
CA LEU A 143 -2.30 4.42 12.79
C LEU A 143 -2.54 5.91 13.06
N PHE A 144 -1.67 6.52 13.85
CA PHE A 144 -1.79 7.92 14.23
C PHE A 144 -1.67 8.88 13.03
N TYR A 145 -0.66 8.71 12.18
CA TYR A 145 -0.52 9.63 11.05
C TYR A 145 -1.52 9.35 9.92
N VAL A 146 -1.93 8.09 9.73
CA VAL A 146 -2.95 7.73 8.72
C VAL A 146 -4.32 8.26 9.12
N THR A 147 -4.74 8.06 10.37
CA THR A 147 -6.05 8.51 10.83
C THR A 147 -6.19 10.03 10.81
N ARG A 148 -5.11 10.76 11.08
CA ARG A 148 -5.14 12.23 11.08
C ARG A 148 -4.97 12.88 9.72
N GLY A 149 -4.15 12.31 8.86
CA GLY A 149 -3.76 12.95 7.61
C GLY A 149 -4.28 12.29 6.34
N GLY A 150 -4.84 11.08 6.42
CA GLY A 150 -5.34 10.33 5.28
C GLY A 150 -4.29 10.10 4.21
N PHE A 151 -4.73 10.02 2.95
CA PHE A 151 -3.85 9.72 1.81
C PHE A 151 -2.73 10.75 1.61
N LYS A 152 -2.96 12.01 1.92
CA LYS A 152 -1.93 13.05 1.80
C LYS A 152 -0.74 12.79 2.73
N SER A 153 -0.98 12.36 3.97
CA SER A 153 0.09 12.00 4.90
C SER A 153 0.86 10.78 4.44
N ILE A 154 0.16 9.75 3.95
CA ILE A 154 0.78 8.54 3.41
C ILE A 154 1.70 8.91 2.24
N ALA A 155 1.23 9.73 1.31
CA ALA A 155 2.02 10.17 0.17
C ALA A 155 3.27 10.96 0.59
N SER A 156 3.15 11.84 1.59
CA SER A 156 4.28 12.62 2.11
C SER A 156 5.35 11.74 2.77
N VAL A 157 4.94 10.77 3.58
CA VAL A 157 5.86 9.78 4.18
C VAL A 157 6.52 8.94 3.08
N GLY A 158 5.77 8.53 2.05
CA GLY A 158 6.30 7.79 0.92
C GLY A 158 7.38 8.56 0.15
N VAL A 159 7.24 9.89 0.02
CA VAL A 159 8.30 10.73 -0.60
C VAL A 159 9.58 10.65 0.22
N VAL A 160 9.51 10.79 1.54
CA VAL A 160 10.70 10.72 2.42
C VAL A 160 11.34 9.32 2.33
N GLN A 161 10.53 8.26 2.37
CA GLN A 161 11.02 6.88 2.24
C GLN A 161 11.72 6.65 0.90
N SER A 162 11.15 7.14 -0.20
CA SER A 162 11.76 7.00 -1.53
C SER A 162 13.12 7.70 -1.61
N TRP A 163 13.26 8.86 -1.02
CA TRP A 163 14.55 9.54 -0.95
C TRP A 163 15.61 8.71 -0.22
N LEU A 164 15.22 8.03 0.87
CA LEU A 164 16.12 7.13 1.60
C LEU A 164 16.53 5.89 0.78
N TYR A 165 15.73 5.46 -0.18
CA TYR A 165 16.08 4.33 -1.06
C TYR A 165 17.08 4.70 -2.15
N PHE A 166 17.19 5.99 -2.50
CA PHE A 166 18.13 6.47 -3.53
C PHE A 166 19.46 6.97 -2.94
N LEU A 167 19.60 6.99 -1.62
CA LEU A 167 20.86 7.28 -0.92
C LEU A 167 21.65 6.01 -0.63
#